data_4e8c2d41d484675ce727a63270dca5b0
#
_entry.id   4e8c2d41d484675ce727a63270dca5b0
#
_cell.length_a   1.000
_cell.length_b   1.000
_cell.length_c   1.000
_cell.angle_alpha   90.00
_cell.angle_beta   90.00
_cell.angle_gamma   90.00
#
_symmetry.space_group_name_H-M   'P 1'
#
loop_
_entity.id
_entity.type
_entity.pdbx_description
1 polymer ?
#
loop_
_entity_poly.entity_id
_entity_poly.type
_entity_poly.pdbx_seq_one_letter_code
_entity_poly.pdbx_strand_id
1 'polypeptide(L)'
;MRALRQASLILLAALIPAGLTAAFHPRRPPWSEETLLPGEVRIQTVLAWGQDVQWIDARSAKEYEAEHVPSAILLNLEGWDQLFPQFLDQWNPEKKVVVYCSSTACELSHEVAKRLQADGVSPVYVLKGGWEAWKSRE
;
A
#
# COMPACT_ATOMS: atom_id res chain seq x y z
N MET A 1 45.03 -27.31 18.53
CA MET A 1 44.81 -25.84 18.50
C MET A 1 45.00 -25.23 17.09
N ARG A 2 45.98 -25.63 16.29
CA ARG A 2 46.20 -25.10 14.93
C ARG A 2 45.06 -25.44 13.96
N ALA A 3 44.50 -26.63 14.01
CA ALA A 3 43.40 -27.06 13.12
C ALA A 3 42.09 -26.27 13.37
N LEU A 4 41.77 -25.99 14.62
CA LEU A 4 40.59 -25.16 15.00
C LEU A 4 40.71 -23.71 14.51
N ARG A 5 41.91 -23.11 14.60
CA ARG A 5 42.18 -21.76 14.08
C ARG A 5 42.07 -21.71 12.54
N GLN A 6 42.55 -22.75 11.85
CA GLN A 6 42.45 -22.83 10.39
C GLN A 6 40.98 -23.02 9.92
N ALA A 7 40.22 -23.87 10.61
CA ALA A 7 38.80 -24.03 10.33
C ALA A 7 37.99 -22.75 10.53
N SER A 8 38.27 -21.98 11.60
CA SER A 8 37.60 -20.69 11.84
C SER A 8 37.94 -19.64 10.79
N LEU A 9 39.18 -19.60 10.32
CA LEU A 9 39.61 -18.66 9.26
C LEU A 9 38.96 -19.00 7.90
N ILE A 10 38.82 -20.27 7.57
CA ILE A 10 38.16 -20.72 6.34
C ILE A 10 36.66 -20.41 6.37
N LEU A 11 35.98 -20.62 7.52
CA LEU A 11 34.58 -20.29 7.71
C LEU A 11 34.36 -18.76 7.59
N LEU A 12 35.17 -17.95 8.20
CA LEU A 12 35.10 -16.50 8.08
C LEU A 12 35.32 -16.00 6.64
N ALA A 13 36.33 -16.58 5.95
CA ALA A 13 36.62 -16.24 4.56
C ALA A 13 35.51 -16.64 3.58
N ALA A 14 34.72 -17.66 3.90
CA ALA A 14 33.56 -18.08 3.08
C ALA A 14 32.31 -17.26 3.37
N LEU A 15 32.09 -16.79 4.59
CA LEU A 15 30.92 -16.03 4.98
C LEU A 15 30.91 -14.57 4.42
N ILE A 16 32.09 -13.97 4.26
CA ILE A 16 32.22 -12.61 3.71
C ILE A 16 31.70 -12.52 2.26
N PRO A 17 32.18 -13.35 1.30
CA PRO A 17 31.66 -13.28 -0.07
C PRO A 17 30.20 -13.71 -0.18
N ALA A 18 29.75 -14.67 0.63
CA ALA A 18 28.35 -15.07 0.67
C ALA A 18 27.43 -13.93 1.15
N GLY A 19 27.83 -13.21 2.17
CA GLY A 19 27.12 -12.04 2.69
C GLY A 19 27.09 -10.89 1.68
N LEU A 20 28.21 -10.60 1.02
CA LEU A 20 28.29 -9.59 -0.03
C LEU A 20 27.44 -9.96 -1.24
N THR A 21 27.44 -11.23 -1.67
CA THR A 21 26.62 -11.70 -2.77
C THR A 21 25.13 -11.58 -2.44
N ALA A 22 24.71 -11.96 -1.23
CA ALA A 22 23.33 -11.82 -0.78
C ALA A 22 22.91 -10.34 -0.70
N ALA A 23 23.83 -9.42 -0.34
CA ALA A 23 23.54 -8.00 -0.23
C ALA A 23 23.45 -7.28 -1.58
N PHE A 24 24.27 -7.68 -2.57
CA PHE A 24 24.40 -6.96 -3.85
C PHE A 24 23.94 -7.76 -5.07
N HIS A 25 23.33 -8.96 -4.88
CA HIS A 25 22.85 -9.75 -6.00
C HIS A 25 21.68 -9.05 -6.71
N PRO A 26 21.74 -8.84 -8.05
CA PRO A 26 20.67 -8.17 -8.80
C PRO A 26 19.34 -8.97 -8.81
N ARG A 27 19.40 -10.26 -8.46
CA ARG A 27 18.22 -11.10 -8.26
C ARG A 27 18.05 -11.40 -6.77
N ARG A 28 17.82 -10.36 -5.96
CA ARG A 28 17.39 -10.61 -4.58
C ARG A 28 16.08 -11.39 -4.58
N PRO A 29 15.95 -12.45 -3.76
CA PRO A 29 14.66 -13.08 -3.57
C PRO A 29 13.63 -12.04 -3.09
N PRO A 30 12.36 -12.12 -3.54
CA PRO A 30 11.33 -11.11 -3.26
C PRO A 30 10.80 -11.11 -1.81
N TRP A 31 11.55 -11.65 -0.86
CA TRP A 31 11.21 -11.63 0.57
C TRP A 31 11.20 -10.22 1.19
N SER A 32 11.73 -9.22 0.49
CA SER A 32 11.60 -7.79 0.82
C SER A 32 10.51 -7.08 0.01
N GLU A 33 9.94 -7.71 -1.02
CA GLU A 33 8.79 -7.19 -1.72
C GLU A 33 7.54 -7.61 -0.97
N GLU A 34 6.96 -6.66 -0.29
CA GLU A 34 5.69 -6.84 0.41
C GLU A 34 4.64 -7.39 -0.57
N THR A 35 4.17 -8.61 -0.31
CA THR A 35 3.22 -9.29 -1.18
C THR A 35 1.90 -8.51 -1.21
N LEU A 36 1.41 -8.20 -2.40
CA LEU A 36 0.10 -7.58 -2.56
C LEU A 36 -1.00 -8.62 -2.34
N LEU A 37 -2.00 -8.24 -1.58
CA LEU A 37 -3.25 -8.99 -1.49
C LEU A 37 -4.11 -8.71 -2.75
N PRO A 38 -5.08 -9.59 -3.07
CA PRO A 38 -6.01 -9.34 -4.16
C PRO A 38 -6.70 -7.97 -4.01
N GLY A 39 -6.65 -7.17 -5.07
CA GLY A 39 -7.19 -5.81 -5.07
C GLY A 39 -6.27 -4.72 -4.49
N GLU A 40 -5.11 -5.08 -3.94
CA GLU A 40 -4.11 -4.09 -3.52
C GLU A 40 -3.28 -3.58 -4.71
N VAL A 41 -2.89 -2.31 -4.63
CA VAL A 41 -1.99 -1.66 -5.60
C VAL A 41 -0.90 -0.86 -4.88
N ARG A 42 0.28 -0.79 -5.49
CA ARG A 42 1.38 0.06 -4.99
C ARG A 42 1.19 1.50 -5.43
N ILE A 43 1.73 2.43 -4.65
CA ILE A 43 1.65 3.87 -4.95
C ILE A 43 2.22 4.20 -6.34
N GLN A 44 3.33 3.58 -6.76
CA GLN A 44 3.93 3.80 -8.08
C GLN A 44 2.97 3.44 -9.23
N THR A 45 2.20 2.35 -9.07
CA THR A 45 1.18 1.94 -10.04
C THR A 45 0.05 2.98 -10.12
N VAL A 46 -0.41 3.47 -8.96
CA VAL A 46 -1.47 4.48 -8.91
C VAL A 46 -1.01 5.81 -9.53
N LEU A 47 0.22 6.23 -9.23
CA LEU A 47 0.80 7.45 -9.82
C LEU A 47 0.92 7.35 -11.35
N ALA A 48 1.21 6.16 -11.89
CA ALA A 48 1.26 5.93 -13.34
C ALA A 48 -0.11 6.04 -14.02
N TRP A 49 -1.23 5.89 -13.28
CA TRP A 49 -2.59 6.13 -13.79
C TRP A 49 -2.94 7.62 -13.91
N GLY A 50 -2.15 8.50 -13.30
CA GLY A 50 -2.30 9.94 -13.41
C GLY A 50 -3.64 10.44 -12.87
N GLN A 51 -4.41 11.11 -13.72
CA GLN A 51 -5.71 11.71 -13.35
C GLN A 51 -6.89 10.74 -13.44
N ASP A 52 -6.68 9.51 -13.92
CA ASP A 52 -7.73 8.48 -14.03
C ASP A 52 -8.01 7.80 -12.70
N VAL A 53 -7.70 8.46 -11.60
CA VAL A 53 -7.89 7.98 -10.23
C VAL A 53 -8.86 8.86 -9.46
N GLN A 54 -9.77 8.22 -8.74
CA GLN A 54 -10.58 8.85 -7.71
C GLN A 54 -10.16 8.30 -6.35
N TRP A 55 -9.64 9.19 -5.50
CA TRP A 55 -9.13 8.84 -4.19
C TRP A 55 -10.24 8.82 -3.14
N ILE A 56 -10.23 7.80 -2.30
CA ILE A 56 -11.12 7.64 -1.14
C ILE A 56 -10.29 7.53 0.12
N ASP A 57 -10.55 8.42 1.06
CA ASP A 57 -9.98 8.36 2.41
C ASP A 57 -10.92 7.61 3.35
N ALA A 58 -10.49 6.43 3.82
CA ALA A 58 -11.25 5.59 4.74
C ALA A 58 -10.94 5.88 6.22
N ARG A 59 -10.12 6.88 6.51
CA ARG A 59 -9.74 7.27 7.87
C ARG A 59 -10.87 8.03 8.57
N SER A 60 -10.62 8.42 9.82
CA SER A 60 -11.54 9.28 10.55
C SER A 60 -11.65 10.67 9.92
N ALA A 61 -12.77 11.35 10.15
CA ALA A 61 -12.97 12.73 9.70
C ALA A 61 -11.87 13.67 10.22
N LYS A 62 -11.42 13.46 11.46
CA LYS A 62 -10.34 14.26 12.08
C LYS A 62 -9.01 14.11 11.33
N GLU A 63 -8.65 12.91 10.90
CA GLU A 63 -7.42 12.67 10.12
C GLU A 63 -7.53 13.28 8.73
N TYR A 64 -8.69 13.13 8.10
CA TYR A 64 -8.98 13.73 6.80
C TYR A 64 -8.88 15.26 6.83
N GLU A 65 -9.50 15.91 7.83
CA GLU A 65 -9.45 17.37 8.00
C GLU A 65 -8.04 17.89 8.27
N ALA A 66 -7.21 17.10 8.98
CA ALA A 66 -5.84 17.47 9.26
C ALA A 66 -4.98 17.47 7.98
N GLU A 67 -5.04 16.39 7.21
CA GLU A 67 -4.31 16.24 5.95
C GLU A 67 -4.85 15.04 5.16
N HIS A 68 -5.02 15.17 3.85
CA HIS A 68 -5.48 14.10 2.98
C HIS A 68 -4.86 14.18 1.58
N VAL A 69 -5.00 13.12 0.78
CA VAL A 69 -4.58 13.14 -0.63
C VAL A 69 -5.37 14.20 -1.39
N PRO A 70 -4.73 15.09 -2.16
CA PRO A 70 -5.45 16.12 -2.91
C PRO A 70 -6.61 15.52 -3.73
N SER A 71 -7.78 16.14 -3.61
CA SER A 71 -9.04 15.69 -4.22
C SER A 71 -9.61 14.36 -3.71
N ALA A 72 -9.09 13.81 -2.61
CA ALA A 72 -9.69 12.63 -2.00
C ALA A 72 -11.05 12.96 -1.40
N ILE A 73 -11.96 12.00 -1.46
CA ILE A 73 -13.29 12.07 -0.84
C ILE A 73 -13.25 11.26 0.44
N LEU A 74 -13.72 11.84 1.54
CA LEU A 74 -13.89 11.11 2.80
C LEU A 74 -15.03 10.10 2.65
N LEU A 75 -14.74 8.82 2.88
CA LEU A 75 -15.74 7.75 2.93
C LEU A 75 -15.26 6.66 3.88
N ASN A 76 -15.70 6.71 5.11
CA ASN A 76 -15.40 5.74 6.14
C ASN A 76 -16.64 4.95 6.58
N LEU A 77 -16.42 3.87 7.31
CA LEU A 77 -17.52 3.01 7.77
C LEU A 77 -18.39 3.69 8.83
N GLU A 78 -17.81 4.56 9.65
CA GLU A 78 -18.50 5.25 10.74
C GLU A 78 -19.57 6.22 10.22
N GLY A 79 -19.26 6.96 9.15
CA GLY A 79 -20.17 7.92 8.53
C GLY A 79 -20.82 7.41 7.24
N TRP A 80 -20.78 6.11 6.95
CA TRP A 80 -21.16 5.55 5.65
C TRP A 80 -22.50 6.04 5.11
N ASP A 81 -23.55 5.98 5.91
CA ASP A 81 -24.91 6.30 5.46
C ASP A 81 -25.08 7.76 5.03
N GLN A 82 -24.24 8.65 5.56
CA GLN A 82 -24.23 10.06 5.20
C GLN A 82 -23.21 10.36 4.08
N LEU A 83 -22.07 9.69 4.08
CA LEU A 83 -20.97 9.97 3.17
C LEU A 83 -21.14 9.27 1.81
N PHE A 84 -21.73 8.07 1.79
CA PHE A 84 -21.87 7.31 0.55
C PHE A 84 -22.76 8.00 -0.50
N PRO A 85 -23.91 8.60 -0.18
CA PRO A 85 -24.66 9.41 -1.17
C PRO A 85 -23.84 10.57 -1.73
N GLN A 86 -23.08 11.28 -0.87
CA GLN A 86 -22.22 12.38 -1.30
C GLN A 86 -21.06 11.91 -2.21
N PHE A 87 -20.53 10.71 -1.95
CA PHE A 87 -19.57 10.08 -2.85
C PHE A 87 -20.20 9.79 -4.21
N LEU A 88 -21.40 9.22 -4.27
CA LEU A 88 -22.08 8.88 -5.53
C LEU A 88 -22.33 10.12 -6.40
N ASP A 89 -22.62 11.28 -5.80
CA ASP A 89 -22.78 12.54 -6.51
C ASP A 89 -21.49 13.02 -7.21
N GLN A 90 -20.35 12.56 -6.73
CA GLN A 90 -19.02 12.94 -7.23
C GLN A 90 -18.31 11.81 -7.97
N TRP A 91 -18.87 10.61 -7.92
CA TRP A 91 -18.24 9.43 -8.51
C TRP A 91 -18.26 9.47 -10.03
N ASN A 92 -17.11 9.25 -10.63
CA ASN A 92 -16.97 9.07 -12.07
C ASN A 92 -16.68 7.59 -12.38
N PRO A 93 -17.60 6.87 -13.06
CA PRO A 93 -17.43 5.45 -13.41
C PRO A 93 -16.26 5.16 -14.35
N GLU A 94 -15.72 6.16 -15.04
CA GLU A 94 -14.55 6.02 -15.93
C GLU A 94 -13.24 6.00 -15.14
N LYS A 95 -13.24 6.46 -13.88
CA LYS A 95 -12.05 6.51 -13.03
C LYS A 95 -11.90 5.26 -12.17
N LYS A 96 -10.66 4.90 -11.91
CA LYS A 96 -10.30 3.86 -10.95
C LYS A 96 -10.43 4.41 -9.53
N VAL A 97 -11.20 3.76 -8.70
CA VAL A 97 -11.33 4.13 -7.28
C VAL A 97 -10.18 3.51 -6.50
N VAL A 98 -9.45 4.32 -5.74
CA VAL A 98 -8.36 3.88 -4.86
C VAL A 98 -8.67 4.30 -3.44
N VAL A 99 -8.87 3.31 -2.57
CA VAL A 99 -9.17 3.49 -1.15
C VAL A 99 -7.88 3.40 -0.35
N TYR A 100 -7.67 4.31 0.58
CA TYR A 100 -6.54 4.27 1.51
C TYR A 100 -6.99 4.51 2.95
N CYS A 101 -6.18 4.03 3.89
CA CYS A 101 -6.30 4.34 5.30
C CYS A 101 -4.93 4.71 5.89
N SER A 102 -4.73 4.68 7.21
CA SER A 102 -3.52 5.21 7.84
C SER A 102 -2.26 4.43 7.50
N SER A 103 -2.30 3.08 7.48
CA SER A 103 -1.13 2.22 7.34
C SER A 103 -1.40 0.88 6.65
N THR A 104 -0.35 0.07 6.46
CA THR A 104 -0.42 -1.29 5.87
C THR A 104 -1.28 -2.27 6.64
N ALA A 105 -1.41 -2.12 7.95
CA ALA A 105 -2.18 -3.02 8.83
C ALA A 105 -3.65 -2.62 8.96
N CYS A 106 -4.10 -1.65 8.18
CA CYS A 106 -5.44 -1.09 8.31
C CYS A 106 -6.46 -1.90 7.49
N GLU A 107 -7.32 -2.63 8.15
CA GLU A 107 -8.40 -3.39 7.51
C GLU A 107 -9.53 -2.50 6.99
N LEU A 108 -9.66 -1.26 7.49
CA LEU A 108 -10.75 -0.35 7.13
C LEU A 108 -10.84 -0.06 5.64
N SER A 109 -9.71 0.12 4.96
CA SER A 109 -9.70 0.35 3.50
C SER A 109 -10.19 -0.85 2.71
N HIS A 110 -9.91 -2.07 3.17
CA HIS A 110 -10.42 -3.30 2.57
C HIS A 110 -11.93 -3.44 2.76
N GLU A 111 -12.43 -3.11 3.96
CA GLU A 111 -13.87 -3.16 4.25
C GLU A 111 -14.65 -2.11 3.44
N VAL A 112 -14.13 -0.88 3.35
CA VAL A 112 -14.70 0.17 2.50
C VAL A 112 -14.70 -0.26 1.03
N ALA A 113 -13.59 -0.82 0.53
CA ALA A 113 -13.49 -1.30 -0.85
C ALA A 113 -14.50 -2.42 -1.15
N LYS A 114 -14.65 -3.40 -0.24
CA LYS A 114 -15.66 -4.46 -0.38
C LYS A 114 -17.07 -3.91 -0.43
N ARG A 115 -17.39 -2.94 0.42
CA ARG A 115 -18.72 -2.34 0.46
C ARG A 115 -19.02 -1.56 -0.81
N LEU A 116 -18.04 -0.77 -1.30
CA LEU A 116 -18.14 -0.08 -2.58
C LEU A 116 -18.41 -1.07 -3.74
N GLN A 117 -17.67 -2.19 -3.79
CA GLN A 117 -17.87 -3.22 -4.81
C GLN A 117 -19.25 -3.88 -4.71
N ALA A 118 -19.74 -4.15 -3.50
CA ALA A 118 -21.09 -4.69 -3.27
C ALA A 118 -22.19 -3.73 -3.73
N ASP A 119 -21.94 -2.43 -3.61
CA ASP A 119 -22.85 -1.37 -4.08
C ASP A 119 -22.67 -1.01 -5.57
N GLY A 120 -21.87 -1.80 -6.31
CA GLY A 120 -21.73 -1.70 -7.78
C GLY A 120 -20.64 -0.76 -8.26
N VAL A 121 -19.82 -0.20 -7.38
CA VAL A 121 -18.67 0.63 -7.76
C VAL A 121 -17.51 -0.25 -8.24
N SER A 122 -17.00 -0.01 -9.45
CA SER A 122 -15.90 -0.79 -10.03
C SER A 122 -15.19 0.02 -11.13
N PRO A 123 -13.85 -0.12 -11.28
CA PRO A 123 -12.94 -0.92 -10.45
C PRO A 123 -12.54 -0.21 -9.15
N VAL A 124 -12.39 -0.96 -8.06
CA VAL A 124 -11.95 -0.48 -6.75
C VAL A 124 -10.67 -1.19 -6.33
N TYR A 125 -9.69 -0.43 -5.89
CA TYR A 125 -8.39 -0.88 -5.41
C TYR A 125 -8.11 -0.36 -4.00
N VAL A 126 -7.22 -1.04 -3.28
CA VAL A 126 -6.72 -0.62 -1.97
C VAL A 126 -5.25 -0.23 -2.08
N LEU A 127 -4.90 0.96 -1.61
CA LEU A 127 -3.50 1.41 -1.61
C LEU A 127 -2.69 0.65 -0.55
N LYS A 128 -1.71 -0.14 -1.00
CA LYS A 128 -0.75 -0.79 -0.10
C LYS A 128 0.07 0.27 0.64
N GLY A 129 0.12 0.16 1.95
CA GLY A 129 0.81 1.14 2.79
C GLY A 129 0.00 2.40 3.13
N GLY A 130 -1.18 2.57 2.55
CA GLY A 130 -2.11 3.64 2.89
C GLY A 130 -1.51 5.04 2.82
N TRP A 131 -1.86 5.87 3.79
CA TRP A 131 -1.38 7.25 3.93
C TRP A 131 0.15 7.38 4.01
N GLU A 132 0.81 6.43 4.69
CA GLU A 132 2.28 6.43 4.79
C GLU A 132 2.94 6.23 3.41
N ALA A 133 2.39 5.35 2.56
CA ALA A 133 2.88 5.17 1.20
C ALA A 133 2.67 6.43 0.34
N TRP A 134 1.57 7.14 0.54
CA TRP A 134 1.35 8.44 -0.12
C TRP A 134 2.38 9.48 0.31
N LYS A 135 2.67 9.63 1.59
CA LYS A 135 3.65 10.59 2.10
C LYS A 135 5.08 10.31 1.61
N SER A 136 5.43 9.04 1.48
CA SER A 136 6.78 8.58 1.07
C SER A 136 6.94 8.36 -0.43
N ARG A 137 6.02 8.86 -1.28
CA ARG A 137 5.99 8.63 -2.73
C ARG A 137 7.06 9.35 -3.56
N GLU A 138 7.88 10.21 -2.95
CA GLU A 138 8.96 10.98 -3.60
C GLU A 138 10.12 10.10 -4.04
#